data_41357c12b7c3e4ea7720f2d7d468deb7
#
_entry.id   41357c12b7c3e4ea7720f2d7d468deb7
#
_cell.length_a   1.000
_cell.length_b   1.000
_cell.length_c   1.000
_cell.angle_alpha   90.00
_cell.angle_beta   90.00
_cell.angle_gamma   90.00
#
_symmetry.space_group_name_H-M   'P 1'
#
loop_
_entity.id
_entity.type
_entity.pdbx_description
1 polymer ?
#
loop_
_entity_poly.entity_id
_entity_poly.type
_entity_poly.pdbx_seq_one_letter_code
_entity_poly.pdbx_strand_id
1 'polypeptide(L)'
;MYVAVKGGEKAIASAHELQADLRRGDRDVAELGCDQVAQQLGLAVDRVMTEGGIYDPQLAALAIKQASGDLVEAIFLLRAYRTTLPRLADSLALETDEMRIERRISAVYKDLPGGQVLGPTYDYSHRLLDFTLLANGETPAAPRDDQALPERCPHVFSMMTKEGLAAREEDDGSEPCDITREPPGYPATRAARLQQLVRGDEGFLLALGYSTQRGYGRNHPFAGEIRTGYLSVSICPEELGFEIDIGEILLTECEMVNGFTTQTEGAPHFTRGYGLVFGRSERKAMAMALVDRALQAPDYDERIAGPAQDEEFVLSHADNVEAAGFVSHLKLPHYVDFQAELELLKRLREQVQEQNDE
;
A
#
# COMPACT_ATOMS: atom_id res chain seq x y z
N MET A 1 -15.46 18.54 8.46
CA MET A 1 -16.39 19.64 8.83
C MET A 1 -17.80 19.20 8.43
N TYR A 2 -18.69 18.96 9.40
CA TYR A 2 -20.07 18.57 9.10
C TYR A 2 -20.92 19.85 9.03
N VAL A 3 -21.39 20.17 7.84
CA VAL A 3 -22.44 21.18 7.70
C VAL A 3 -23.76 20.52 8.11
N ALA A 4 -24.35 20.97 9.19
CA ALA A 4 -25.65 20.47 9.62
C ALA A 4 -26.74 20.90 8.60
N VAL A 5 -27.13 19.97 7.75
CA VAL A 5 -28.24 20.16 6.80
C VAL A 5 -29.53 19.93 7.56
N LYS A 6 -30.24 21.01 7.93
CA LYS A 6 -31.60 20.93 8.54
C LYS A 6 -32.60 20.64 7.43
N GLY A 7 -33.46 19.63 7.63
CA GLY A 7 -34.57 19.33 6.74
C GLY A 7 -34.30 18.33 5.66
N GLY A 8 -33.12 17.67 5.66
CA GLY A 8 -32.72 16.66 4.67
C GLY A 8 -32.84 15.21 5.15
N GLU A 9 -33.22 14.94 6.39
CA GLU A 9 -33.15 13.61 7.01
C GLU A 9 -33.92 12.55 6.23
N LYS A 10 -35.11 12.90 5.73
CA LYS A 10 -35.90 11.95 4.92
C LYS A 10 -35.23 11.63 3.58
N ALA A 11 -34.64 12.62 2.94
CA ALA A 11 -33.92 12.43 1.68
C ALA A 11 -32.65 11.60 1.90
N ILE A 12 -31.94 11.83 3.00
CA ILE A 12 -30.75 11.06 3.39
C ILE A 12 -31.12 9.60 3.68
N ALA A 13 -32.18 9.36 4.45
CA ALA A 13 -32.67 8.01 4.72
C ALA A 13 -33.04 7.27 3.43
N SER A 14 -33.80 7.93 2.53
CA SER A 14 -34.15 7.36 1.23
C SER A 14 -32.90 7.09 0.35
N ALA A 15 -31.87 7.95 0.41
CA ALA A 15 -30.63 7.73 -0.30
C ALA A 15 -29.89 6.49 0.21
N HIS A 16 -29.89 6.24 1.52
CA HIS A 16 -29.31 5.02 2.10
C HIS A 16 -30.06 3.74 1.66
N GLU A 17 -31.39 3.79 1.61
CA GLU A 17 -32.20 2.67 1.13
C GLU A 17 -31.93 2.40 -0.35
N LEU A 18 -31.87 3.43 -1.19
CA LEU A 18 -31.54 3.31 -2.61
C LEU A 18 -30.12 2.76 -2.83
N GLN A 19 -29.16 3.22 -2.03
CA GLN A 19 -27.77 2.69 -2.09
C GLN A 19 -27.72 1.22 -1.70
N ALA A 20 -28.47 0.79 -0.69
CA ALA A 20 -28.55 -0.60 -0.28
C ALA A 20 -29.20 -1.47 -1.35
N ASP A 21 -30.24 -1.00 -2.03
CA ASP A 21 -30.89 -1.70 -3.13
C ASP A 21 -30.00 -1.78 -4.37
N LEU A 22 -29.31 -0.68 -4.71
CA LEU A 22 -28.32 -0.65 -5.79
C LEU A 22 -27.18 -1.64 -5.54
N ARG A 23 -26.65 -1.70 -4.32
CA ARG A 23 -25.61 -2.66 -3.92
C ARG A 23 -26.10 -4.11 -4.05
N ARG A 24 -27.37 -4.37 -3.69
CA ARG A 24 -27.95 -5.70 -3.84
C ARG A 24 -28.05 -6.10 -5.31
N GLY A 25 -28.35 -5.16 -6.20
CA GLY A 25 -28.53 -5.39 -7.62
C GLY A 25 -29.77 -6.26 -7.94
N ASP A 26 -29.76 -6.89 -9.12
CA ASP A 26 -30.85 -7.74 -9.58
C ASP A 26 -31.10 -8.90 -8.60
N ARG A 27 -32.34 -9.06 -8.15
CA ARG A 27 -32.73 -10.07 -7.18
C ARG A 27 -32.83 -11.48 -7.78
N ASP A 28 -32.86 -11.61 -9.10
CA ASP A 28 -32.79 -12.88 -9.81
C ASP A 28 -31.34 -13.42 -9.86
N VAL A 29 -30.36 -12.58 -9.58
CA VAL A 29 -28.97 -12.97 -9.39
C VAL A 29 -28.70 -13.25 -7.92
N ALA A 30 -28.04 -14.38 -7.62
CA ALA A 30 -27.66 -14.73 -6.26
C ALA A 30 -26.80 -13.62 -5.61
N GLU A 31 -27.05 -13.33 -4.33
CA GLU A 31 -26.26 -12.34 -3.61
C GLU A 31 -24.82 -12.82 -3.44
N LEU A 32 -23.86 -11.93 -3.72
CA LEU A 32 -22.43 -12.20 -3.53
C LEU A 32 -22.12 -12.41 -2.03
N GLY A 33 -21.55 -13.56 -1.69
CA GLY A 33 -21.11 -13.89 -0.33
C GLY A 33 -19.73 -13.32 -0.01
N CYS A 34 -19.47 -13.01 1.25
CA CYS A 34 -18.12 -12.55 1.68
C CYS A 34 -17.05 -13.61 1.42
N ASP A 35 -17.37 -14.91 1.58
CA ASP A 35 -16.44 -15.99 1.28
C ASP A 35 -16.04 -16.03 -0.20
N GLN A 36 -16.97 -15.73 -1.10
CA GLN A 36 -16.67 -15.63 -2.54
C GLN A 36 -15.71 -14.47 -2.81
N VAL A 37 -15.93 -13.33 -2.19
CA VAL A 37 -15.01 -12.19 -2.31
C VAL A 37 -13.63 -12.53 -1.74
N ALA A 38 -13.58 -13.11 -0.54
CA ALA A 38 -12.33 -13.47 0.13
C ALA A 38 -11.49 -14.46 -0.68
N GLN A 39 -12.15 -15.45 -1.32
CA GLN A 39 -11.46 -16.52 -2.03
C GLN A 39 -11.17 -16.20 -3.51
N GLN A 40 -12.01 -15.41 -4.17
CA GLN A 40 -11.95 -15.23 -5.62
C GLN A 40 -11.48 -13.83 -6.04
N LEU A 41 -11.49 -12.83 -5.13
CA LEU A 41 -10.99 -11.49 -5.35
C LEU A 41 -9.75 -11.18 -4.46
N GLY A 42 -8.87 -12.17 -4.28
CA GLY A 42 -7.77 -12.14 -3.31
C GLY A 42 -6.89 -10.88 -3.42
N LEU A 43 -6.52 -10.43 -4.63
CA LEU A 43 -5.69 -9.22 -4.79
C LEU A 43 -6.41 -7.92 -4.35
N ALA A 44 -7.74 -7.86 -4.47
CA ALA A 44 -8.51 -6.75 -3.95
C ALA A 44 -8.56 -6.78 -2.41
N VAL A 45 -8.74 -7.98 -1.84
CA VAL A 45 -8.69 -8.22 -0.40
C VAL A 45 -7.33 -7.84 0.17
N ASP A 46 -6.24 -8.28 -0.46
CA ASP A 46 -4.85 -7.99 -0.06
C ASP A 46 -4.58 -6.47 -0.04
N ARG A 47 -5.04 -5.75 -1.07
CA ARG A 47 -4.94 -4.28 -1.14
C ARG A 47 -5.71 -3.61 -0.01
N VAL A 48 -6.96 -4.02 0.22
CA VAL A 48 -7.81 -3.44 1.28
C VAL A 48 -7.21 -3.71 2.66
N MET A 49 -6.68 -4.91 2.91
CA MET A 49 -5.96 -5.22 4.15
C MET A 49 -4.74 -4.32 4.33
N THR A 50 -3.90 -4.20 3.30
CA THR A 50 -2.66 -3.43 3.34
C THR A 50 -2.91 -1.95 3.60
N GLU A 51 -3.73 -1.31 2.78
CA GLU A 51 -4.01 0.12 2.88
C GLU A 51 -4.96 0.45 4.05
N GLY A 52 -5.80 -0.52 4.47
CA GLY A 52 -6.65 -0.45 5.66
C GLY A 52 -5.91 -0.70 6.98
N GLY A 53 -4.76 -1.36 6.93
CA GLY A 53 -3.94 -1.65 8.12
C GLY A 53 -4.55 -2.69 9.06
N ILE A 54 -5.29 -3.66 8.51
CA ILE A 54 -5.83 -4.83 9.24
C ILE A 54 -5.58 -6.07 8.39
N TYR A 55 -4.94 -7.08 8.98
CA TYR A 55 -4.83 -8.41 8.37
C TYR A 55 -6.02 -9.28 8.77
N ASP A 56 -7.11 -9.17 8.03
CA ASP A 56 -8.29 -10.03 8.18
C ASP A 56 -9.02 -10.11 6.82
N PRO A 57 -8.89 -11.22 6.09
CA PRO A 57 -9.52 -11.39 4.78
C PRO A 57 -11.05 -11.32 4.81
N GLN A 58 -11.69 -11.74 5.91
CA GLN A 58 -13.15 -11.71 6.02
C GLN A 58 -13.67 -10.29 6.24
N LEU A 59 -13.00 -9.51 7.10
CA LEU A 59 -13.34 -8.10 7.29
C LEU A 59 -13.08 -7.28 6.03
N ALA A 60 -11.98 -7.55 5.33
CA ALA A 60 -11.69 -6.90 4.04
C ALA A 60 -12.74 -7.26 2.99
N ALA A 61 -13.13 -8.53 2.88
CA ALA A 61 -14.20 -8.96 1.96
C ALA A 61 -15.55 -8.32 2.31
N LEU A 62 -15.88 -8.22 3.60
CA LEU A 62 -17.07 -7.51 4.05
C LEU A 62 -17.05 -6.03 3.65
N ALA A 63 -15.93 -5.35 3.84
CA ALA A 63 -15.75 -3.96 3.46
C ALA A 63 -15.90 -3.75 1.94
N ILE A 64 -15.30 -4.63 1.12
CA ILE A 64 -15.45 -4.62 -0.34
C ILE A 64 -16.92 -4.81 -0.74
N LYS A 65 -17.60 -5.78 -0.16
CA LYS A 65 -19.03 -6.02 -0.41
C LYS A 65 -19.87 -4.80 -0.02
N GLN A 66 -19.64 -4.23 1.16
CA GLN A 66 -20.37 -3.06 1.66
C GLN A 66 -20.15 -1.83 0.78
N ALA A 67 -18.93 -1.65 0.27
CA ALA A 67 -18.55 -0.56 -0.63
C ALA A 67 -18.95 -0.79 -2.09
N SER A 68 -19.70 -1.85 -2.41
CA SER A 68 -20.08 -2.21 -3.79
C SER A 68 -18.88 -2.39 -4.74
N GLY A 69 -17.72 -2.79 -4.22
CA GLY A 69 -16.49 -2.99 -4.98
C GLY A 69 -15.59 -1.75 -5.10
N ASP A 70 -15.96 -0.61 -4.53
CA ASP A 70 -15.07 0.55 -4.42
C ASP A 70 -14.01 0.28 -3.34
N LEU A 71 -12.76 0.09 -3.79
CA LEU A 71 -11.68 -0.27 -2.87
C LEU A 71 -11.26 0.90 -1.97
N VAL A 72 -11.41 2.15 -2.40
CA VAL A 72 -11.09 3.33 -1.55
C VAL A 72 -12.09 3.43 -0.40
N GLU A 73 -13.38 3.27 -0.69
CA GLU A 73 -14.41 3.22 0.33
C GLU A 73 -14.24 2.01 1.26
N ALA A 74 -13.88 0.84 0.72
CA ALA A 74 -13.60 -0.35 1.52
C ALA A 74 -12.42 -0.14 2.50
N ILE A 75 -11.34 0.50 2.04
CA ILE A 75 -10.19 0.87 2.87
C ILE A 75 -10.62 1.83 3.98
N PHE A 76 -11.44 2.83 3.65
CA PHE A 76 -11.97 3.77 4.64
C PHE A 76 -12.81 3.06 5.72
N LEU A 77 -13.72 2.18 5.30
CA LEU A 77 -14.54 1.39 6.23
C LEU A 77 -13.69 0.53 7.17
N LEU A 78 -12.65 -0.11 6.62
CA LEU A 78 -11.74 -0.97 7.40
C LEU A 78 -10.92 -0.14 8.40
N ARG A 79 -10.40 1.02 7.99
CA ARG A 79 -9.70 1.96 8.88
C ARG A 79 -10.62 2.48 9.99
N ALA A 80 -11.85 2.86 9.66
CA ALA A 80 -12.82 3.31 10.64
C ALA A 80 -13.12 2.20 11.67
N TYR A 81 -13.31 0.98 11.21
CA TYR A 81 -13.50 -0.17 12.09
C TYR A 81 -12.28 -0.41 12.99
N ARG A 82 -11.06 -0.32 12.45
CA ARG A 82 -9.81 -0.46 13.21
C ARG A 82 -9.75 0.46 14.42
N THR A 83 -10.26 1.69 14.31
CA THR A 83 -10.26 2.65 15.42
C THR A 83 -11.17 2.24 16.58
N THR A 84 -12.07 1.30 16.38
CA THR A 84 -12.96 0.75 17.42
C THR A 84 -12.36 -0.41 18.19
N LEU A 85 -11.25 -0.97 17.69
CA LEU A 85 -10.59 -2.13 18.30
C LEU A 85 -9.59 -1.68 19.38
N PRO A 86 -9.55 -2.35 20.54
CA PRO A 86 -8.48 -2.11 21.50
C PRO A 86 -7.16 -2.70 20.98
N ARG A 87 -6.04 -2.03 21.23
CA ARG A 87 -4.72 -2.63 21.07
C ARG A 87 -4.44 -3.49 22.31
N LEU A 88 -4.23 -4.78 22.12
CA LEU A 88 -3.96 -5.73 23.19
C LEU A 88 -2.46 -5.91 23.43
N ALA A 89 -1.68 -5.96 22.36
CA ALA A 89 -0.23 -6.10 22.40
C ALA A 89 0.38 -5.61 21.08
N ASP A 90 1.69 -5.43 21.06
CA ASP A 90 2.48 -5.26 19.85
C ASP A 90 3.14 -6.60 19.50
N SER A 91 3.28 -6.91 18.21
CA SER A 91 4.01 -8.10 17.76
C SER A 91 5.50 -7.93 18.01
N LEU A 92 6.19 -9.05 18.22
CA LEU A 92 7.64 -9.08 18.09
C LEU A 92 8.06 -8.80 16.65
N ALA A 93 9.32 -8.41 16.45
CA ALA A 93 9.89 -8.23 15.12
C ALA A 93 9.82 -9.54 14.33
N LEU A 94 9.45 -9.44 13.05
CA LEU A 94 9.35 -10.60 12.18
C LEU A 94 10.66 -10.81 11.41
N GLU A 95 11.19 -12.04 11.46
CA GLU A 95 12.36 -12.45 10.71
C GLU A 95 11.94 -12.97 9.33
N THR A 96 12.01 -12.14 8.31
CA THR A 96 11.56 -12.52 6.96
C THR A 96 12.42 -13.59 6.28
N ASP A 97 13.61 -13.89 6.82
CA ASP A 97 14.41 -15.08 6.45
C ASP A 97 13.71 -16.41 6.77
N GLU A 98 12.76 -16.39 7.71
CA GLU A 98 11.99 -17.57 8.14
C GLU A 98 10.68 -17.75 7.36
N MET A 99 10.44 -16.88 6.38
CA MET A 99 9.24 -16.94 5.55
C MET A 99 9.08 -18.29 4.87
N ARG A 100 7.93 -18.93 5.06
CA ARG A 100 7.52 -20.11 4.30
C ARG A 100 7.12 -19.68 2.90
N ILE A 101 8.09 -19.81 1.98
CA ILE A 101 8.03 -19.22 0.63
C ILE A 101 6.93 -19.88 -0.21
N GLU A 102 6.09 -19.08 -0.86
CA GLU A 102 5.20 -19.49 -1.96
C GLU A 102 5.70 -18.98 -3.33
N ARG A 103 6.38 -17.85 -3.33
CA ARG A 103 7.00 -17.26 -4.51
C ARG A 103 8.31 -16.60 -4.11
N ARG A 104 9.37 -16.79 -4.92
CA ARG A 104 10.66 -16.13 -4.74
C ARG A 104 11.34 -15.93 -6.08
N ILE A 105 11.59 -14.70 -6.45
CA ILE A 105 12.30 -14.36 -7.69
C ILE A 105 13.39 -13.32 -7.42
N SER A 106 14.42 -13.33 -8.24
CA SER A 106 15.46 -12.32 -8.27
C SER A 106 15.82 -11.97 -9.72
N ALA A 107 16.03 -10.68 -9.97
CA ALA A 107 16.53 -10.20 -11.25
C ALA A 107 18.06 -9.99 -11.27
N VAL A 108 18.73 -10.10 -10.11
CA VAL A 108 20.17 -9.81 -9.98
C VAL A 108 21.04 -11.07 -9.98
N TYR A 109 20.51 -12.19 -9.51
CA TYR A 109 21.22 -13.47 -9.54
C TYR A 109 20.38 -14.56 -10.19
N LYS A 110 20.99 -15.32 -11.09
CA LYS A 110 20.35 -16.47 -11.72
C LYS A 110 20.23 -17.65 -10.75
N ASP A 111 21.32 -17.92 -10.07
CA ASP A 111 21.44 -19.06 -9.15
C ASP A 111 21.46 -18.52 -7.70
N LEU A 112 20.42 -18.81 -6.95
CA LEU A 112 20.25 -18.39 -5.57
C LEU A 112 20.33 -19.58 -4.61
N PRO A 113 20.96 -19.44 -3.44
CA PRO A 113 20.78 -20.40 -2.36
C PRO A 113 19.30 -20.52 -2.01
N GLY A 114 18.77 -21.75 -2.02
CA GLY A 114 17.33 -22.00 -1.88
C GLY A 114 16.53 -21.90 -3.19
N GLY A 115 17.14 -21.49 -4.29
CA GLY A 115 16.52 -21.44 -5.61
C GLY A 115 15.54 -20.28 -5.82
N GLN A 116 14.93 -20.27 -6.99
CA GLN A 116 13.81 -19.38 -7.35
C GLN A 116 12.53 -20.22 -7.42
N VAL A 117 11.42 -19.67 -6.95
CA VAL A 117 10.10 -20.30 -6.95
C VAL A 117 9.16 -19.37 -7.69
N LEU A 118 8.64 -19.81 -8.84
CA LEU A 118 7.79 -18.95 -9.67
C LEU A 118 6.46 -18.61 -8.97
N GLY A 119 5.83 -19.59 -8.35
CA GLY A 119 4.54 -19.41 -7.67
C GLY A 119 3.41 -18.92 -8.59
N PRO A 120 2.26 -18.54 -8.04
CA PRO A 120 1.16 -17.98 -8.80
C PRO A 120 1.49 -16.54 -9.27
N THR A 121 1.46 -16.30 -10.59
CA THR A 121 1.80 -15.01 -11.18
C THR A 121 1.13 -14.81 -12.54
N TYR A 122 0.89 -13.54 -12.89
CA TYR A 122 0.47 -13.13 -14.23
C TYR A 122 1.65 -12.77 -15.15
N ASP A 123 2.89 -12.81 -14.69
CA ASP A 123 4.06 -12.27 -15.41
C ASP A 123 4.27 -12.90 -16.78
N TYR A 124 3.98 -14.20 -16.90
CA TYR A 124 4.14 -14.95 -18.15
C TYR A 124 2.82 -15.22 -18.88
N SER A 125 1.72 -14.57 -18.44
CA SER A 125 0.44 -14.65 -19.13
C SER A 125 0.41 -13.75 -20.36
N HIS A 126 -0.36 -14.14 -21.39
CA HIS A 126 -0.55 -13.30 -22.58
C HIS A 126 -1.41 -12.05 -22.33
N ARG A 127 -1.98 -11.89 -21.13
CA ARG A 127 -2.89 -10.76 -20.78
C ARG A 127 -4.08 -10.63 -21.72
N LEU A 128 -4.59 -11.75 -22.25
CA LEU A 128 -5.80 -11.83 -23.05
C LEU A 128 -6.99 -12.15 -22.16
N LEU A 129 -8.17 -11.66 -22.56
CA LEU A 129 -9.41 -12.07 -21.90
C LEU A 129 -9.67 -13.56 -22.12
N ASP A 130 -9.94 -14.27 -21.07
CA ASP A 130 -10.33 -15.68 -21.10
C ASP A 130 -11.85 -15.80 -21.11
N PHE A 131 -12.43 -15.96 -22.29
CA PHE A 131 -13.86 -16.10 -22.47
C PHE A 131 -14.42 -17.43 -21.93
N THR A 132 -13.58 -18.39 -21.58
CA THR A 132 -14.03 -19.63 -20.92
C THR A 132 -14.60 -19.37 -19.53
N LEU A 133 -14.13 -18.29 -18.87
CA LEU A 133 -14.63 -17.84 -17.57
C LEU A 133 -16.10 -17.34 -17.60
N LEU A 134 -16.69 -17.14 -18.79
CA LEU A 134 -18.12 -16.86 -18.93
C LEU A 134 -18.99 -18.11 -18.71
N ALA A 135 -18.43 -19.30 -18.85
CA ALA A 135 -19.15 -20.54 -18.62
C ALA A 135 -19.25 -20.81 -17.11
N ASN A 136 -20.47 -21.20 -16.68
CA ASN A 136 -20.64 -21.72 -15.34
C ASN A 136 -20.09 -23.15 -15.30
N GLY A 137 -19.12 -23.40 -14.45
CA GLY A 137 -18.49 -24.71 -14.29
C GLY A 137 -17.39 -24.71 -13.26
N GLU A 138 -16.97 -25.88 -12.84
CA GLU A 138 -15.85 -26.03 -11.93
C GLU A 138 -14.53 -26.00 -12.72
N THR A 139 -13.61 -25.12 -12.30
CA THR A 139 -12.25 -25.13 -12.80
C THR A 139 -11.50 -26.30 -12.15
N PRO A 140 -10.83 -27.18 -12.93
CA PRO A 140 -10.03 -28.27 -12.36
C PRO A 140 -8.96 -27.71 -11.42
N ALA A 141 -8.73 -28.40 -10.30
CA ALA A 141 -7.65 -28.06 -9.40
C ALA A 141 -6.29 -28.19 -10.14
N ALA A 142 -5.41 -27.22 -9.92
CA ALA A 142 -4.03 -27.31 -10.45
C ALA A 142 -3.32 -28.54 -9.89
N PRO A 143 -2.50 -29.23 -10.71
CA PRO A 143 -1.67 -30.31 -10.20
C PRO A 143 -0.73 -29.78 -9.12
N ARG A 144 -0.59 -30.53 -8.03
CA ARG A 144 0.37 -30.20 -6.96
C ARG A 144 1.72 -30.77 -7.32
N ASP A 145 2.75 -29.98 -7.14
CA ASP A 145 4.14 -30.42 -7.14
C ASP A 145 4.53 -30.74 -5.70
N ASP A 146 5.02 -31.97 -5.46
CA ASP A 146 5.44 -32.43 -4.14
C ASP A 146 6.93 -32.11 -3.85
N GLN A 147 7.59 -31.28 -4.65
CA GLN A 147 8.96 -30.84 -4.37
C GLN A 147 8.99 -30.05 -3.06
N ALA A 148 9.82 -30.53 -2.13
CA ALA A 148 10.04 -29.82 -0.89
C ALA A 148 10.70 -28.45 -1.17
N LEU A 149 10.08 -27.40 -0.70
CA LEU A 149 10.69 -26.06 -0.71
C LEU A 149 11.79 -26.00 0.35
N PRO A 150 12.84 -25.19 0.13
CA PRO A 150 13.91 -25.04 1.12
C PRO A 150 13.36 -24.37 2.38
N GLU A 151 13.81 -24.87 3.53
CA GLU A 151 13.39 -24.36 4.85
C GLU A 151 13.84 -22.90 5.10
N ARG A 152 14.98 -22.53 4.51
CA ARG A 152 15.54 -21.17 4.64
C ARG A 152 16.06 -20.65 3.32
N CYS A 153 15.69 -19.42 3.02
CA CYS A 153 16.14 -18.70 1.84
C CYS A 153 16.80 -17.38 2.28
N PRO A 154 18.13 -17.30 2.34
CA PRO A 154 18.82 -16.07 2.74
C PRO A 154 18.50 -14.92 1.77
N HIS A 155 18.38 -13.71 2.29
CA HIS A 155 18.14 -12.52 1.48
C HIS A 155 19.28 -12.26 0.51
N VAL A 156 18.90 -11.87 -0.70
CA VAL A 156 19.85 -11.48 -1.75
C VAL A 156 20.69 -10.28 -1.32
N PHE A 157 20.07 -9.29 -0.70
CA PHE A 157 20.77 -8.11 -0.24
C PHE A 157 21.78 -8.44 0.88
N SER A 158 21.46 -9.38 1.77
CA SER A 158 22.39 -9.88 2.78
C SER A 158 23.61 -10.57 2.17
N MET A 159 23.47 -11.24 1.02
CA MET A 159 24.60 -11.82 0.27
C MET A 159 25.50 -10.71 -0.28
N MET A 160 24.91 -9.67 -0.89
CA MET A 160 25.64 -8.52 -1.41
C MET A 160 26.39 -7.77 -0.30
N THR A 161 25.78 -7.62 0.87
CA THR A 161 26.40 -7.00 2.05
C THR A 161 27.61 -7.80 2.54
N LYS A 162 27.54 -9.14 2.56
CA LYS A 162 28.67 -10.01 2.93
C LYS A 162 29.84 -9.90 1.95
N GLU A 163 29.57 -9.62 0.69
CA GLU A 163 30.58 -9.38 -0.35
C GLU A 163 31.10 -7.93 -0.35
N GLY A 164 30.59 -7.05 0.51
CA GLY A 164 30.95 -5.63 0.55
C GLY A 164 30.37 -4.81 -0.61
N LEU A 165 29.38 -5.34 -1.33
CA LEU A 165 28.74 -4.68 -2.47
C LEU A 165 27.57 -3.79 -2.08
N ALA A 166 27.06 -3.93 -0.86
CA ALA A 166 25.97 -3.16 -0.31
C ALA A 166 26.27 -2.77 1.14
N ALA A 167 25.83 -1.60 1.56
CA ALA A 167 25.98 -1.16 2.95
C ALA A 167 25.10 -2.01 3.89
N ARG A 168 25.64 -2.33 5.05
CA ARG A 168 24.83 -2.93 6.12
C ARG A 168 23.97 -1.84 6.74
N GLU A 169 22.68 -2.08 6.81
CA GLU A 169 21.80 -1.27 7.64
C GLU A 169 21.87 -1.79 9.08
N GLU A 170 22.03 -0.89 10.02
CA GLU A 170 22.08 -1.21 11.44
C GLU A 170 20.78 -0.73 12.09
N ASP A 171 20.19 -1.58 12.92
CA ASP A 171 19.09 -1.21 13.80
C ASP A 171 19.66 -0.33 14.92
N ASP A 172 19.16 0.87 15.08
CA ASP A 172 19.55 1.79 16.14
C ASP A 172 18.85 1.48 17.49
N GLY A 173 17.98 0.48 17.50
CA GLY A 173 17.22 0.04 18.67
C GLY A 173 16.12 1.03 19.10
N SER A 174 15.83 2.03 18.29
CA SER A 174 14.73 2.97 18.57
C SER A 174 13.37 2.31 18.33
N GLU A 175 12.39 2.58 19.21
CA GLU A 175 11.02 2.17 18.92
C GLU A 175 10.46 2.95 17.75
N PRO A 176 9.88 2.26 16.74
CA PRO A 176 9.26 2.93 15.62
C PRO A 176 8.01 3.70 16.07
N CYS A 177 7.85 4.93 15.60
CA CYS A 177 6.64 5.71 15.84
C CYS A 177 5.41 5.00 15.26
N ASP A 178 4.25 5.21 15.89
CA ASP A 178 2.96 4.72 15.37
C ASP A 178 2.19 5.84 14.66
N ILE A 179 2.30 5.90 13.34
CA ILE A 179 1.63 6.92 12.52
C ILE A 179 0.09 6.86 12.58
N THR A 180 -0.47 5.80 13.16
CA THR A 180 -1.93 5.69 13.34
C THR A 180 -2.41 6.43 14.58
N ARG A 181 -1.51 6.83 15.46
CA ARG A 181 -1.77 7.60 16.68
C ARG A 181 -1.26 9.02 16.61
N GLU A 182 -0.07 9.18 16.04
CA GLU A 182 0.60 10.48 15.92
C GLU A 182 1.02 10.71 14.47
N PRO A 183 0.59 11.81 13.84
CA PRO A 183 1.05 12.12 12.50
C PRO A 183 2.57 12.35 12.53
N PRO A 184 3.32 11.84 11.54
CA PRO A 184 4.76 12.04 11.50
C PRO A 184 5.11 13.52 11.26
N GLY A 185 6.14 14.02 11.97
CA GLY A 185 6.77 15.29 11.64
C GLY A 185 7.69 15.15 10.43
N TYR A 186 8.12 16.28 9.86
CA TYR A 186 9.11 16.33 8.78
C TYR A 186 10.42 16.97 9.28
N PRO A 187 11.59 16.42 8.91
CA PRO A 187 11.78 15.16 8.16
C PRO A 187 11.35 13.95 8.97
N ALA A 188 10.69 13.00 8.30
CA ALA A 188 10.20 11.79 8.93
C ALA A 188 11.33 10.76 9.08
N THR A 189 11.28 9.96 10.16
CA THR A 189 12.15 8.79 10.27
C THR A 189 11.85 7.78 9.16
N ARG A 190 12.82 6.93 8.79
CA ARG A 190 12.58 5.90 7.77
C ARG A 190 11.45 4.96 8.17
N ALA A 191 11.34 4.61 9.45
CA ALA A 191 10.23 3.81 9.96
C ALA A 191 8.86 4.48 9.72
N ALA A 192 8.75 5.80 9.95
CA ALA A 192 7.52 6.54 9.66
C ALA A 192 7.25 6.61 8.15
N ARG A 193 8.27 6.84 7.32
CA ARG A 193 8.15 6.82 5.86
C ARG A 193 7.60 5.48 5.36
N LEU A 194 8.18 4.37 5.80
CA LEU A 194 7.73 3.03 5.41
C LEU A 194 6.30 2.73 5.85
N GLN A 195 5.89 3.14 7.06
CA GLN A 195 4.51 3.01 7.52
C GLN A 195 3.54 3.84 6.68
N GLN A 196 3.91 5.06 6.28
CA GLN A 196 3.09 5.89 5.39
C GLN A 196 2.97 5.27 3.99
N LEU A 197 4.08 4.78 3.43
CA LEU A 197 4.10 4.17 2.12
C LEU A 197 3.24 2.89 2.05
N VAL A 198 3.29 2.02 3.07
CA VAL A 198 2.46 0.81 3.07
C VAL A 198 0.97 1.12 3.12
N ARG A 199 0.57 2.20 3.79
CA ARG A 199 -0.81 2.69 3.82
C ARG A 199 -1.20 3.53 2.61
N GLY A 200 -0.22 4.02 1.86
CA GLY A 200 -0.43 4.86 0.69
C GLY A 200 -1.16 4.14 -0.45
N ASP A 201 -1.76 4.89 -1.35
CA ASP A 201 -2.44 4.39 -2.55
C ASP A 201 -1.48 3.66 -3.48
N GLU A 202 -1.81 2.43 -3.86
CA GLU A 202 -1.00 1.63 -4.79
C GLU A 202 -0.77 2.36 -6.12
N GLY A 203 -1.80 2.98 -6.68
CA GLY A 203 -1.73 3.66 -7.97
C GLY A 203 -0.85 4.91 -7.92
N PHE A 204 -0.94 5.68 -6.85
CA PHE A 204 -0.10 6.85 -6.63
C PHE A 204 1.38 6.45 -6.49
N LEU A 205 1.68 5.47 -5.65
CA LEU A 205 3.04 4.98 -5.47
C LEU A 205 3.60 4.37 -6.75
N LEU A 206 2.78 3.64 -7.52
CA LEU A 206 3.18 3.09 -8.81
C LEU A 206 3.55 4.20 -9.81
N ALA A 207 2.76 5.26 -9.88
CA ALA A 207 3.04 6.41 -10.75
C ALA A 207 4.33 7.13 -10.32
N LEU A 208 4.55 7.31 -9.03
CA LEU A 208 5.79 7.90 -8.51
C LEU A 208 7.00 7.02 -8.79
N GLY A 209 6.92 5.71 -8.47
CA GLY A 209 7.98 4.75 -8.78
C GLY A 209 8.30 4.70 -10.27
N TYR A 210 7.29 4.75 -11.14
CA TYR A 210 7.48 4.86 -12.59
C TYR A 210 8.20 6.15 -12.98
N SER A 211 7.87 7.28 -12.35
CA SER A 211 8.50 8.56 -12.65
C SER A 211 10.02 8.56 -12.36
N THR A 212 10.48 7.80 -11.36
CA THR A 212 11.91 7.69 -11.04
C THR A 212 12.71 7.02 -12.16
N GLN A 213 12.08 6.14 -12.93
CA GLN A 213 12.74 5.40 -14.00
C GLN A 213 12.63 6.12 -15.36
N ARG A 214 11.47 6.67 -15.63
CA ARG A 214 11.11 7.27 -16.94
C ARG A 214 11.51 8.75 -17.05
N GLY A 215 11.53 9.45 -15.92
CA GLY A 215 11.75 10.90 -15.88
C GLY A 215 13.21 11.26 -15.62
N TYR A 216 13.50 11.59 -14.39
CA TYR A 216 14.81 12.11 -13.95
C TYR A 216 15.78 11.04 -13.44
N GLY A 217 15.28 9.83 -13.16
CA GLY A 217 16.14 8.72 -12.74
C GLY A 217 17.05 8.25 -13.87
N ARG A 218 18.34 8.20 -13.61
CA ARG A 218 19.37 7.76 -14.56
C ARG A 218 19.78 6.32 -14.37
N ASN A 219 19.37 5.72 -13.26
CA ASN A 219 19.73 4.36 -12.87
C ASN A 219 18.55 3.44 -13.07
N HIS A 220 18.80 2.29 -13.68
CA HIS A 220 17.81 1.23 -13.80
C HIS A 220 17.83 0.41 -12.50
N PRO A 221 16.75 0.37 -11.72
CA PRO A 221 16.64 -0.49 -10.55
C PRO A 221 16.41 -1.94 -10.96
N PHE A 222 16.81 -2.86 -10.09
CA PHE A 222 16.59 -4.30 -10.27
C PHE A 222 15.90 -4.87 -9.03
N ALA A 223 14.92 -5.75 -9.24
CA ALA A 223 14.41 -6.54 -8.14
C ALA A 223 15.54 -7.44 -7.61
N GLY A 224 16.14 -7.01 -6.51
CA GLY A 224 17.14 -7.81 -5.80
C GLY A 224 16.51 -9.11 -5.38
N GLU A 225 15.34 -8.99 -4.72
CA GLU A 225 14.48 -10.11 -4.38
C GLU A 225 13.04 -9.66 -4.23
N ILE A 226 12.12 -10.50 -4.69
CA ILE A 226 10.71 -10.47 -4.32
C ILE A 226 10.39 -11.81 -3.71
N ARG A 227 9.85 -11.83 -2.49
CA ARG A 227 9.39 -13.04 -1.84
C ARG A 227 7.97 -12.86 -1.30
N THR A 228 7.16 -13.87 -1.50
CA THR A 228 5.80 -13.96 -0.96
C THR A 228 5.68 -15.25 -0.18
N GLY A 229 5.15 -15.19 1.02
CA GLY A 229 4.97 -16.37 1.86
C GLY A 229 4.40 -16.04 3.22
N TYR A 230 4.26 -17.05 4.04
CA TYR A 230 3.71 -16.96 5.38
C TYR A 230 4.80 -16.79 6.43
N LEU A 231 4.52 -15.93 7.39
CA LEU A 231 5.33 -15.73 8.59
C LEU A 231 4.47 -15.89 9.84
N SER A 232 5.02 -16.58 10.84
CA SER A 232 4.43 -16.65 12.15
C SER A 232 4.55 -15.31 12.88
N VAL A 233 3.50 -14.92 13.58
CA VAL A 233 3.44 -13.69 14.37
C VAL A 233 3.39 -14.06 15.84
N SER A 234 4.34 -13.56 16.61
CA SER A 234 4.41 -13.76 18.06
C SER A 234 4.24 -12.44 18.81
N ILE A 235 3.69 -12.55 20.00
CA ILE A 235 3.61 -11.47 21.01
C ILE A 235 4.28 -11.94 22.29
N CYS A 236 4.76 -11.00 23.10
CA CYS A 236 5.28 -11.29 24.44
C CYS A 236 4.53 -10.44 25.49
N PRO A 237 3.36 -10.92 25.97
CA PRO A 237 2.61 -10.20 26.99
C PRO A 237 3.42 -10.08 28.30
N GLU A 238 3.44 -8.88 28.89
CA GLU A 238 4.21 -8.62 30.12
C GLU A 238 3.81 -9.55 31.28
N GLU A 239 2.51 -9.91 31.37
CA GLU A 239 1.98 -10.76 32.41
C GLU A 239 2.51 -12.20 32.35
N LEU A 240 2.92 -12.65 31.15
CA LEU A 240 3.37 -14.03 30.92
C LEU A 240 4.89 -14.12 30.84
N GLY A 241 5.56 -13.11 30.33
CA GLY A 241 7.02 -13.05 30.24
C GLY A 241 7.64 -14.06 29.27
N PHE A 242 6.84 -14.62 28.35
CA PHE A 242 7.31 -15.50 27.27
C PHE A 242 6.51 -15.27 25.99
N GLU A 243 7.11 -15.69 24.86
CA GLU A 243 6.53 -15.52 23.53
C GLU A 243 5.36 -16.48 23.28
N ILE A 244 4.33 -15.96 22.64
CA ILE A 244 3.15 -16.72 22.21
C ILE A 244 2.97 -16.51 20.71
N ASP A 245 2.92 -17.59 19.95
CA ASP A 245 2.51 -17.58 18.55
C ASP A 245 0.99 -17.34 18.49
N ILE A 246 0.59 -16.30 17.72
CA ILE A 246 -0.82 -15.93 17.52
C ILE A 246 -1.34 -16.26 16.12
N GLY A 247 -0.52 -16.86 15.27
CA GLY A 247 -0.87 -17.30 13.92
C GLY A 247 0.07 -16.82 12.83
N GLU A 248 -0.28 -17.14 11.61
CA GLU A 248 0.52 -16.78 10.43
C GLU A 248 -0.15 -15.66 9.62
N ILE A 249 0.68 -14.81 9.01
CA ILE A 249 0.25 -13.81 8.04
C ILE A 249 0.95 -14.01 6.71
N LEU A 250 0.24 -13.78 5.61
CA LEU A 250 0.80 -13.79 4.27
C LEU A 250 1.34 -12.40 3.95
N LEU A 251 2.61 -12.35 3.58
CA LEU A 251 3.32 -11.11 3.25
C LEU A 251 3.98 -11.20 1.88
N THR A 252 4.13 -10.05 1.24
CA THR A 252 5.04 -9.88 0.10
C THR A 252 6.08 -8.82 0.44
N GLU A 253 7.34 -9.20 0.33
CA GLU A 253 8.51 -8.37 0.54
C GLU A 253 9.22 -8.11 -0.79
N CYS A 254 9.71 -6.88 -0.98
CA CYS A 254 10.53 -6.50 -2.11
C CYS A 254 11.77 -5.72 -1.65
N GLU A 255 12.94 -6.23 -1.98
CA GLU A 255 14.20 -5.51 -1.91
C GLU A 255 14.60 -5.07 -3.32
N MET A 256 14.55 -3.76 -3.57
CA MET A 256 14.92 -3.18 -4.86
C MET A 256 16.36 -2.69 -4.81
N VAL A 257 17.25 -3.32 -5.56
CA VAL A 257 18.64 -2.88 -5.74
C VAL A 257 18.66 -1.74 -6.73
N ASN A 258 19.21 -0.62 -6.29
CA ASN A 258 19.30 0.59 -7.10
C ASN A 258 20.77 0.96 -7.35
N GLY A 259 21.02 2.00 -8.15
CA GLY A 259 22.36 2.45 -8.51
C GLY A 259 23.30 2.58 -7.31
N PHE A 260 24.59 2.50 -7.56
CA PHE A 260 25.60 2.62 -6.52
C PHE A 260 25.92 4.09 -6.21
N THR A 261 26.26 4.36 -4.95
CA THR A 261 26.74 5.67 -4.51
C THR A 261 28.26 5.71 -4.40
N THR A 262 28.84 6.85 -4.72
CA THR A 262 30.27 7.15 -4.55
C THR A 262 30.52 8.27 -3.55
N GLN A 263 29.47 8.80 -2.93
CA GLN A 263 29.55 10.02 -2.13
C GLN A 263 29.89 9.80 -0.67
N THR A 264 29.76 8.58 -0.16
CA THR A 264 30.20 8.23 1.19
C THR A 264 31.71 7.91 1.20
N GLU A 265 32.39 8.27 2.28
CA GLU A 265 33.77 7.85 2.52
C GLU A 265 33.84 6.31 2.47
N GLY A 266 34.42 5.77 1.41
CA GLY A 266 34.55 4.34 1.23
C GLY A 266 34.43 3.88 -0.24
N ALA A 267 34.40 2.56 -0.44
CA ALA A 267 34.22 1.97 -1.75
C ALA A 267 32.76 2.13 -2.23
N PRO A 268 32.51 2.31 -3.53
CA PRO A 268 31.16 2.35 -4.08
C PRO A 268 30.36 1.10 -3.72
N HIS A 269 29.09 1.28 -3.33
CA HIS A 269 28.18 0.19 -3.00
C HIS A 269 26.77 0.46 -3.55
N PHE A 270 26.03 -0.62 -3.77
CA PHE A 270 24.63 -0.53 -4.17
C PHE A 270 23.74 0.00 -3.03
N THR A 271 22.69 0.70 -3.41
CA THR A 271 21.66 1.20 -2.51
C THR A 271 20.40 0.36 -2.59
N ARG A 272 19.59 0.39 -1.55
CA ARG A 272 18.38 -0.42 -1.42
C ARG A 272 17.13 0.42 -1.20
N GLY A 273 16.04 0.07 -1.91
CA GLY A 273 14.70 0.42 -1.52
C GLY A 273 13.97 -0.80 -0.98
N TYR A 274 13.04 -0.59 -0.07
CA TYR A 274 12.32 -1.63 0.65
C TYR A 274 10.82 -1.47 0.57
N GLY A 275 10.10 -2.58 0.40
CA GLY A 275 8.65 -2.63 0.43
C GLY A 275 8.15 -3.91 1.07
N LEU A 276 7.16 -3.79 1.95
CA LEU A 276 6.50 -4.90 2.64
C LEU A 276 5.01 -4.64 2.69
N VAL A 277 4.20 -5.63 2.31
CA VAL A 277 2.74 -5.51 2.23
C VAL A 277 2.07 -6.81 2.65
N PHE A 278 0.81 -6.73 3.06
CA PHE A 278 -0.02 -7.91 3.28
C PHE A 278 -0.39 -8.57 1.94
N GLY A 279 -0.51 -9.89 1.97
CA GLY A 279 -0.96 -10.68 0.82
C GLY A 279 0.04 -10.73 -0.34
N ARG A 280 -0.49 -10.88 -1.56
CA ARG A 280 0.27 -11.10 -2.81
C ARG A 280 0.42 -9.85 -3.68
N SER A 281 0.40 -8.67 -3.08
CA SER A 281 0.43 -7.38 -3.80
C SER A 281 1.86 -6.99 -4.23
N GLU A 282 2.50 -7.78 -5.09
CA GLU A 282 3.89 -7.52 -5.58
C GLU A 282 4.04 -6.12 -6.17
N ARG A 283 3.11 -5.68 -6.99
CA ARG A 283 3.15 -4.36 -7.62
C ARG A 283 3.21 -3.24 -6.59
N LYS A 284 2.48 -3.38 -5.48
CA LYS A 284 2.52 -2.43 -4.35
C LYS A 284 3.86 -2.48 -3.64
N ALA A 285 4.38 -3.67 -3.34
CA ALA A 285 5.67 -3.84 -2.67
C ALA A 285 6.82 -3.25 -3.51
N MET A 286 6.82 -3.50 -4.83
CA MET A 286 7.80 -2.93 -5.76
C MET A 286 7.68 -1.41 -5.85
N ALA A 287 6.47 -0.87 -5.98
CA ALA A 287 6.23 0.56 -6.03
C ALA A 287 6.70 1.25 -4.75
N MET A 288 6.38 0.66 -3.59
CA MET A 288 6.85 1.12 -2.28
C MET A 288 8.38 1.14 -2.22
N ALA A 289 9.05 0.05 -2.64
CA ALA A 289 10.51 -0.04 -2.64
C ALA A 289 11.18 1.03 -3.52
N LEU A 290 10.61 1.32 -4.70
CA LEU A 290 11.12 2.38 -5.58
C LEU A 290 10.99 3.77 -4.95
N VAL A 291 9.86 4.05 -4.31
CA VAL A 291 9.62 5.34 -3.65
C VAL A 291 10.43 5.46 -2.36
N ASP A 292 10.54 4.39 -1.56
CA ASP A 292 11.42 4.37 -0.38
C ASP A 292 12.86 4.75 -0.75
N ARG A 293 13.42 4.17 -1.83
CA ARG A 293 14.75 4.56 -2.28
C ARG A 293 14.82 6.02 -2.77
N ALA A 294 13.78 6.50 -3.44
CA ALA A 294 13.74 7.88 -3.90
C ALA A 294 13.72 8.88 -2.74
N LEU A 295 13.02 8.57 -1.66
CA LEU A 295 12.95 9.37 -0.43
C LEU A 295 14.26 9.39 0.36
N GLN A 296 15.17 8.46 0.10
CA GLN A 296 16.53 8.44 0.68
C GLN A 296 17.51 9.37 -0.06
N ALA A 297 17.08 10.13 -1.05
CA ALA A 297 17.96 11.04 -1.80
C ALA A 297 18.81 11.96 -0.91
N PRO A 298 18.27 12.57 0.16
CA PRO A 298 19.07 13.37 1.09
C PRO A 298 20.14 12.56 1.83
N ASP A 299 19.87 11.30 2.15
CA ASP A 299 20.80 10.41 2.87
C ASP A 299 22.06 10.09 2.04
N TYR A 300 21.97 10.26 0.71
CA TYR A 300 23.03 10.03 -0.26
C TYR A 300 23.55 11.33 -0.91
N ASP A 301 23.24 12.50 -0.36
CA ASP A 301 23.57 13.81 -0.95
C ASP A 301 23.10 13.98 -2.42
N GLU A 302 22.04 13.28 -2.80
CA GLU A 302 21.47 13.38 -4.13
C GLU A 302 20.58 14.63 -4.24
N ARG A 303 20.65 15.28 -5.40
CA ARG A 303 19.77 16.42 -5.66
C ARG A 303 18.34 15.95 -5.81
N ILE A 304 17.41 16.60 -5.13
CA ILE A 304 15.97 16.44 -5.36
C ILE A 304 15.64 16.99 -6.77
N ALA A 305 15.27 16.11 -7.68
CA ALA A 305 15.04 16.42 -9.09
C ALA A 305 13.61 16.10 -9.54
N GLY A 306 12.82 15.41 -8.71
CA GLY A 306 11.47 15.00 -9.05
C GLY A 306 10.59 14.74 -7.83
N PRO A 307 9.27 14.63 -8.05
CA PRO A 307 8.28 14.57 -6.98
C PRO A 307 8.41 13.33 -6.07
N ALA A 308 8.93 12.21 -6.56
CA ALA A 308 9.13 11.02 -5.74
C ALA A 308 10.26 11.15 -4.70
N GLN A 309 11.10 12.19 -4.81
CA GLN A 309 12.16 12.52 -3.88
C GLN A 309 11.76 13.61 -2.88
N ASP A 310 10.61 14.23 -3.07
CA ASP A 310 10.05 15.25 -2.19
C ASP A 310 9.23 14.56 -1.10
N GLU A 311 9.81 14.45 0.09
CA GLU A 311 9.23 13.71 1.21
C GLU A 311 7.86 14.26 1.61
N GLU A 312 7.75 15.58 1.80
CA GLU A 312 6.49 16.19 2.21
C GLU A 312 5.41 16.00 1.15
N PHE A 313 5.75 16.17 -0.13
CA PHE A 313 4.83 15.93 -1.22
C PHE A 313 4.35 14.46 -1.24
N VAL A 314 5.26 13.51 -1.17
CA VAL A 314 4.93 12.08 -1.24
C VAL A 314 4.04 11.67 -0.07
N LEU A 315 4.47 11.96 1.14
CA LEU A 315 3.80 11.47 2.34
C LEU A 315 2.46 12.16 2.61
N SER A 316 2.35 13.46 2.25
CA SER A 316 1.08 14.22 2.39
C SER A 316 0.02 13.83 1.36
N HIS A 317 0.40 13.21 0.23
CA HIS A 317 -0.53 12.89 -0.85
C HIS A 317 -0.70 11.39 -1.10
N ALA A 318 0.02 10.55 -0.35
CA ALA A 318 -0.05 9.10 -0.53
C ALA A 318 -1.35 8.48 -0.03
N ASP A 319 -2.04 9.10 0.92
CA ASP A 319 -3.25 8.54 1.54
C ASP A 319 -4.49 8.83 0.71
N ASN A 320 -5.03 7.78 0.06
CA ASN A 320 -6.21 7.90 -0.79
C ASN A 320 -7.52 8.14 -0.01
N VAL A 321 -7.59 7.75 1.26
CA VAL A 321 -8.76 8.02 2.11
C VAL A 321 -8.82 9.51 2.45
N GLU A 322 -7.69 10.11 2.80
CA GLU A 322 -7.60 11.55 3.01
C GLU A 322 -7.90 12.32 1.73
N ALA A 323 -7.27 11.92 0.61
CA ALA A 323 -7.49 12.54 -0.70
C ALA A 323 -8.96 12.45 -1.12
N ALA A 324 -9.59 11.28 -1.00
CA ALA A 324 -10.99 11.08 -1.32
C ALA A 324 -11.91 11.92 -0.42
N GLY A 325 -11.61 12.02 0.87
CA GLY A 325 -12.34 12.86 1.82
C GLY A 325 -12.28 14.33 1.45
N PHE A 326 -11.08 14.82 1.10
CA PHE A 326 -10.87 16.20 0.66
C PHE A 326 -11.59 16.52 -0.64
N VAL A 327 -11.48 15.69 -1.65
CA VAL A 327 -12.16 15.90 -2.94
C VAL A 327 -13.68 15.76 -2.77
N SER A 328 -14.14 14.79 -2.00
CA SER A 328 -15.58 14.54 -1.81
C SER A 328 -16.28 15.66 -1.06
N HIS A 329 -15.60 16.37 -0.15
CA HIS A 329 -16.25 17.48 0.56
C HIS A 329 -16.65 18.63 -0.36
N LEU A 330 -15.97 18.79 -1.52
CA LEU A 330 -16.25 19.86 -2.49
C LEU A 330 -17.67 19.80 -3.08
N LYS A 331 -18.30 18.61 -3.06
CA LYS A 331 -19.71 18.43 -3.46
C LYS A 331 -20.72 18.77 -2.39
N LEU A 332 -20.29 19.01 -1.16
CA LEU A 332 -21.16 19.40 -0.06
C LEU A 332 -21.57 20.86 -0.18
N PRO A 333 -22.67 21.30 0.50
CA PRO A 333 -23.12 22.67 0.41
C PRO A 333 -22.10 23.70 0.90
N HIS A 334 -21.65 24.58 -0.01
CA HIS A 334 -20.74 25.70 0.26
C HIS A 334 -21.40 27.04 -0.11
N TYR A 335 -22.70 27.17 0.12
CA TYR A 335 -23.46 28.33 -0.35
C TYR A 335 -22.98 29.65 0.24
N VAL A 336 -22.60 29.66 1.52
CA VAL A 336 -22.14 30.86 2.21
C VAL A 336 -20.79 31.32 1.66
N ASP A 337 -19.84 30.37 1.53
CA ASP A 337 -18.50 30.65 1.03
C ASP A 337 -18.55 31.12 -0.42
N PHE A 338 -19.36 30.43 -1.25
CA PHE A 338 -19.53 30.81 -2.65
C PHE A 338 -20.19 32.19 -2.82
N GLN A 339 -21.16 32.55 -1.99
CA GLN A 339 -21.75 33.88 -2.03
C GLN A 339 -20.72 34.97 -1.68
N ALA A 340 -19.85 34.73 -0.71
CA ALA A 340 -18.77 35.66 -0.38
C ALA A 340 -17.81 35.90 -1.56
N GLU A 341 -17.38 34.81 -2.26
CA GLU A 341 -16.57 34.90 -3.46
C GLU A 341 -17.29 35.63 -4.61
N LEU A 342 -18.56 35.34 -4.81
CA LEU A 342 -19.37 35.99 -5.83
C LEU A 342 -19.50 37.53 -5.59
N GLU A 343 -19.71 37.93 -4.37
CA GLU A 343 -19.75 39.34 -3.99
C GLU A 343 -18.40 40.04 -4.17
N LEU A 344 -17.32 39.36 -3.79
CA LEU A 344 -15.97 39.86 -4.02
C LEU A 344 -15.68 40.04 -5.51
N LEU A 345 -16.01 39.07 -6.34
CA LEU A 345 -15.78 39.12 -7.79
C LEU A 345 -16.56 40.25 -8.43
N LYS A 346 -17.83 40.49 -8.03
CA LYS A 346 -18.66 41.60 -8.54
C LYS A 346 -17.98 42.94 -8.26
N ARG A 347 -17.55 43.16 -7.03
CA ARG A 347 -16.84 44.41 -6.63
C ARG A 347 -15.54 44.61 -7.43
N LEU A 348 -14.75 43.59 -7.62
CA LEU A 348 -13.51 43.68 -8.41
C LEU A 348 -13.81 44.03 -9.87
N ARG A 349 -14.86 43.48 -10.45
CA ARG A 349 -15.27 43.81 -11.82
C ARG A 349 -15.77 45.25 -11.97
N GLU A 350 -16.53 45.78 -11.00
CA GLU A 350 -16.97 47.17 -10.97
C GLU A 350 -15.76 48.13 -10.92
N GLN A 351 -14.76 47.84 -10.07
CA GLN A 351 -13.53 48.65 -9.99
C GLN A 351 -12.76 48.70 -11.30
N VAL A 352 -12.66 47.54 -12.02
CA VAL A 352 -11.98 47.50 -13.33
C VAL A 352 -12.77 48.27 -14.40
N GLN A 353 -14.12 48.28 -14.35
CA GLN A 353 -14.93 49.07 -15.27
C GLN A 353 -14.77 50.57 -15.03
N GLU A 354 -14.81 51.01 -13.78
CA GLU A 354 -14.59 52.41 -13.40
C GLU A 354 -13.23 52.93 -13.86
N GLN A 355 -12.15 52.11 -13.74
CA GLN A 355 -10.79 52.44 -14.21
C GLN A 355 -10.67 52.53 -15.75
N ASN A 356 -11.51 51.82 -16.52
CA ASN A 356 -11.49 51.87 -17.96
C ASN A 356 -12.33 52.99 -18.55
N ASP A 357 -13.24 53.56 -17.74
CA ASP A 357 -14.13 54.68 -18.12
C ASP A 357 -13.53 56.03 -17.74
N GLU A 358 -12.45 56.10 -16.98
CA GLU A 358 -11.58 57.26 -16.74
C GLU A 358 -10.43 57.35 -17.77
#